data_35312cc529f9452f44069af231bca212
#
_entry.id   35312cc529f9452f44069af231bca212
#
_cell.length_a   1.000
_cell.length_b   1.000
_cell.length_c   1.000
_cell.angle_alpha   90.00
_cell.angle_beta   90.00
_cell.angle_gamma   90.00
#
_symmetry.space_group_name_H-M   'P 1'
#
loop_
_entity.id
_entity.type
_entity.pdbx_description
1 polymer ?
#
loop_
_entity_poly.entity_id
_entity_poly.type
_entity_poly.pdbx_seq_one_letter_code
_entity_poly.pdbx_strand_id
1 'polypeptide(L)'
;MDAADIVDVVKDYVTLRKAGVNLKGLCPFHNEKTPSFVVSPTKQLCKCFGCGKGGNAVHFLMEIEQLTYPEAIKTLAKKYGIEVKEKELSAEEQKSISMRESMLVLNEWACSYFSNLLHESKDGQAIGLSYLRQRGLRDDIIQKFHLGYSSPSRDALAQTALNKGYSKDLLVQTGLCFETDNHQLRDRYHDRIIFPIHSVSGRVIGFGGRIMQQNKNVGKYINSPESVIYDKSRELYGLYFAKKAIVKEDTCYLVEGYMDVIAMHQSGIENVVASSGTSLTEGQIRLLHRFTSNIVVLYDGDAAGIHASLRGIDLLLKEGLNIKVLSLPNGEDPDSFARKHSVESFRAYLQAEAVDFIRFKAAMLIKETADDPIKRSESVSDIIRSIAIVPNGITRQTYARECAKLMDIDEQLILSEAAKFRKEELIKGADRQQNNAGTPQKTTSIAESINTLTLKAGEEQERALIREIICAGEQKLRFANKHGETEEKSIITFIAEDLAADNIKLQNPLHQKIIDEAQKEVGQKDFVARDYFIIHPDADINALAMQLTTASEKLTKAEIEHEKGLQETVVHILLEYKYRFFKNELKKIEEEMTKLMQAKDYENCRNLMEQHKIYAEILKSLGNAVGGIVIQPF
;
A
#
# COMPACT_ATOMS: atom_id res chain seq x y z
N MET A 1 -23.44 -12.80 1.73
CA MET A 1 -22.40 -12.75 2.78
C MET A 1 -22.75 -13.65 3.97
N ASP A 2 -23.99 -13.76 4.35
CA ASP A 2 -24.46 -14.56 5.50
C ASP A 2 -24.22 -16.07 5.41
N ALA A 3 -23.89 -16.56 4.21
CA ALA A 3 -23.61 -17.98 3.97
C ALA A 3 -22.13 -18.38 4.23
N ALA A 4 -21.23 -17.43 4.43
CA ALA A 4 -19.80 -17.73 4.64
C ALA A 4 -19.45 -17.65 6.13
N ASP A 5 -19.41 -18.81 6.81
CA ASP A 5 -18.98 -18.89 8.20
C ASP A 5 -17.50 -18.54 8.36
N ILE A 6 -17.21 -17.51 9.17
CA ILE A 6 -15.83 -17.06 9.43
C ILE A 6 -14.95 -18.18 10.00
N VAL A 7 -15.50 -19.05 10.84
CA VAL A 7 -14.75 -20.14 11.45
C VAL A 7 -14.33 -21.16 10.40
N ASP A 8 -15.22 -21.46 9.47
CA ASP A 8 -14.99 -22.41 8.39
C ASP A 8 -13.96 -21.88 7.37
N VAL A 9 -13.99 -20.56 7.11
CA VAL A 9 -12.99 -19.92 6.25
C VAL A 9 -11.62 -19.85 6.92
N VAL A 10 -11.57 -19.46 8.20
CA VAL A 10 -10.29 -19.28 8.91
C VAL A 10 -9.61 -20.62 9.20
N LYS A 11 -10.36 -21.70 9.43
CA LYS A 11 -9.79 -23.03 9.68
C LYS A 11 -8.89 -23.54 8.56
N ASP A 12 -9.09 -23.12 7.33
CA ASP A 12 -8.25 -23.52 6.20
C ASP A 12 -6.81 -22.96 6.32
N TYR A 13 -6.61 -21.93 7.15
CA TYR A 13 -5.34 -21.19 7.29
C TYR A 13 -4.76 -21.23 8.70
N VAL A 14 -5.61 -21.39 9.72
CA VAL A 14 -5.25 -21.28 11.14
C VAL A 14 -5.82 -22.41 11.96
N THR A 15 -4.96 -23.09 12.72
CA THR A 15 -5.41 -24.07 13.71
C THR A 15 -6.07 -23.36 14.89
N LEU A 16 -7.39 -23.49 15.01
CA LEU A 16 -8.19 -22.84 16.04
C LEU A 16 -8.47 -23.76 17.23
N ARG A 17 -8.38 -23.24 18.46
CA ARG A 17 -8.75 -23.92 19.71
C ARG A 17 -9.84 -23.12 20.43
N LYS A 18 -10.74 -23.80 21.13
CA LYS A 18 -11.81 -23.13 21.92
C LYS A 18 -11.20 -22.28 23.04
N ALA A 19 -11.73 -21.05 23.18
CA ALA A 19 -11.39 -20.11 24.24
C ALA A 19 -12.69 -19.38 24.70
N GLY A 20 -13.46 -20.06 25.54
CA GLY A 20 -14.81 -19.62 25.94
C GLY A 20 -15.79 -19.71 24.77
N VAL A 21 -16.48 -18.61 24.48
CA VAL A 21 -17.42 -18.48 23.34
C VAL A 21 -16.73 -18.22 22.00
N ASN A 22 -15.43 -17.91 22.03
CA ASN A 22 -14.61 -17.62 20.87
C ASN A 22 -13.63 -18.77 20.58
N LEU A 23 -12.94 -18.67 19.43
CA LEU A 23 -11.85 -19.55 19.05
C LEU A 23 -10.56 -18.73 18.99
N LYS A 24 -9.42 -19.36 19.32
CA LYS A 24 -8.11 -18.71 19.37
C LYS A 24 -7.08 -19.54 18.59
N GLY A 25 -6.18 -18.86 17.85
CA GLY A 25 -5.08 -19.48 17.13
C GLY A 25 -3.88 -18.56 17.04
N LEU A 26 -2.79 -19.05 16.44
CA LEU A 26 -1.66 -18.20 16.06
C LEU A 26 -2.07 -17.32 14.87
N CYS A 27 -1.66 -16.08 14.87
CA CYS A 27 -2.01 -15.14 13.83
C CYS A 27 -1.36 -15.51 12.49
N PRO A 28 -2.13 -15.56 11.39
CA PRO A 28 -1.56 -15.83 10.08
C PRO A 28 -0.91 -14.59 9.42
N PHE A 29 -1.07 -13.41 10.05
CA PHE A 29 -0.61 -12.13 9.50
C PHE A 29 0.71 -11.64 10.13
N HIS A 30 1.14 -12.20 11.26
CA HIS A 30 2.43 -11.89 11.89
C HIS A 30 2.95 -13.10 12.68
N ASN A 31 4.26 -13.10 12.95
CA ASN A 31 4.89 -14.21 13.68
C ASN A 31 4.72 -14.02 15.19
N GLU A 32 4.12 -15.00 15.86
CA GLU A 32 3.91 -14.99 17.32
C GLU A 32 4.06 -16.39 17.93
N LYS A 33 4.51 -16.45 19.19
CA LYS A 33 4.63 -17.70 19.93
C LYS A 33 3.39 -18.02 20.78
N THR A 34 2.64 -16.98 21.16
CA THR A 34 1.42 -17.09 21.96
C THR A 34 0.21 -16.70 21.13
N PRO A 35 -0.85 -17.52 21.08
CA PRO A 35 -2.01 -17.23 20.27
C PRO A 35 -2.65 -15.88 20.65
N SER A 36 -2.74 -14.94 19.71
CA SER A 36 -3.43 -13.66 19.87
C SER A 36 -4.54 -13.44 18.84
N PHE A 37 -4.67 -14.34 17.88
CA PHE A 37 -5.71 -14.28 16.86
C PHE A 37 -7.01 -14.93 17.36
N VAL A 38 -8.07 -14.13 17.46
CA VAL A 38 -9.38 -14.53 17.99
C VAL A 38 -10.41 -14.53 16.88
N VAL A 39 -11.22 -15.58 16.80
CA VAL A 39 -12.36 -15.71 15.89
C VAL A 39 -13.63 -15.80 16.72
N SER A 40 -14.59 -14.92 16.45
CA SER A 40 -15.89 -14.92 17.11
C SER A 40 -16.96 -15.50 16.19
N PRO A 41 -17.46 -16.72 16.47
CA PRO A 41 -18.53 -17.32 15.66
C PRO A 41 -19.83 -16.51 15.71
N THR A 42 -20.16 -15.92 16.87
CA THR A 42 -21.40 -15.14 17.06
C THR A 42 -21.36 -13.79 16.34
N LYS A 43 -20.18 -13.17 16.24
CA LYS A 43 -20.00 -11.89 15.56
C LYS A 43 -19.60 -12.04 14.10
N GLN A 44 -19.31 -13.25 13.62
CA GLN A 44 -18.77 -13.55 12.29
C GLN A 44 -17.54 -12.69 11.93
N LEU A 45 -16.65 -12.46 12.92
CA LEU A 45 -15.45 -11.63 12.81
C LEU A 45 -14.23 -12.35 13.38
N CYS A 46 -13.08 -12.04 12.82
CA CYS A 46 -11.78 -12.41 13.39
C CYS A 46 -10.96 -11.14 13.71
N LYS A 47 -10.08 -11.22 14.72
CA LYS A 47 -9.15 -10.14 15.09
C LYS A 47 -7.89 -10.69 15.75
N CYS A 48 -6.76 -10.18 15.35
CA CYS A 48 -5.50 -10.35 16.05
C CYS A 48 -5.26 -9.24 17.04
N PHE A 49 -5.09 -9.56 18.32
CA PHE A 49 -4.78 -8.58 19.38
C PHE A 49 -3.28 -8.21 19.42
N GLY A 50 -2.42 -8.92 18.68
CA GLY A 50 -1.00 -8.58 18.51
C GLY A 50 -0.76 -7.53 17.44
N CYS A 51 -1.19 -7.80 16.19
CA CYS A 51 -0.95 -6.89 15.06
C CYS A 51 -2.16 -6.01 14.68
N GLY A 52 -3.32 -6.18 15.34
CA GLY A 52 -4.53 -5.38 15.09
C GLY A 52 -5.33 -5.77 13.84
N LYS A 53 -4.81 -6.63 12.95
CA LYS A 53 -5.51 -7.07 11.75
C LYS A 53 -6.73 -7.93 12.10
N GLY A 54 -7.80 -7.78 11.31
CA GLY A 54 -9.02 -8.55 11.49
C GLY A 54 -10.12 -8.12 10.54
N GLY A 55 -11.28 -8.79 10.59
CA GLY A 55 -12.42 -8.49 9.74
C GLY A 55 -13.36 -9.68 9.59
N ASN A 56 -14.30 -9.61 8.64
CA ASN A 56 -15.19 -10.71 8.26
C ASN A 56 -14.48 -11.73 7.35
N ALA A 57 -15.18 -12.77 6.92
CA ALA A 57 -14.65 -13.84 6.06
C ALA A 57 -14.06 -13.30 4.73
N VAL A 58 -14.70 -12.30 4.13
CA VAL A 58 -14.22 -11.67 2.89
C VAL A 58 -12.92 -10.92 3.15
N HIS A 59 -12.90 -10.10 4.20
CA HIS A 59 -11.72 -9.32 4.58
C HIS A 59 -10.53 -10.20 4.95
N PHE A 60 -10.81 -11.29 5.69
CA PHE A 60 -9.79 -12.28 6.01
C PHE A 60 -9.15 -12.88 4.75
N LEU A 61 -9.97 -13.28 3.76
CA LEU A 61 -9.45 -13.79 2.48
C LEU A 61 -8.71 -12.74 1.67
N MET A 62 -9.22 -11.51 1.64
CA MET A 62 -8.52 -10.39 0.98
C MET A 62 -7.12 -10.19 1.56
N GLU A 63 -6.98 -10.26 2.88
CA GLU A 63 -5.69 -10.07 3.57
C GLU A 63 -4.76 -11.27 3.43
N ILE A 64 -5.27 -12.51 3.57
CA ILE A 64 -4.42 -13.71 3.57
C ILE A 64 -3.99 -14.12 2.15
N GLU A 65 -4.90 -14.06 1.18
CA GLU A 65 -4.64 -14.45 -0.21
C GLU A 65 -4.31 -13.23 -1.11
N GLN A 66 -4.35 -12.01 -0.54
CA GLN A 66 -4.11 -10.77 -1.26
C GLN A 66 -5.05 -10.57 -2.46
N LEU A 67 -6.32 -10.92 -2.27
CA LEU A 67 -7.37 -10.82 -3.27
C LEU A 67 -8.01 -9.42 -3.22
N THR A 68 -8.53 -8.98 -4.36
CA THR A 68 -9.48 -7.87 -4.39
C THR A 68 -10.82 -8.30 -3.81
N TYR A 69 -11.66 -7.35 -3.41
CA TYR A 69 -12.99 -7.66 -2.87
C TYR A 69 -13.85 -8.53 -3.82
N PRO A 70 -13.94 -8.25 -5.14
CA PRO A 70 -14.68 -9.13 -6.06
C PRO A 70 -14.09 -10.55 -6.16
N GLU A 71 -12.75 -10.67 -6.15
CA GLU A 71 -12.08 -11.98 -6.19
C GLU A 71 -12.34 -12.79 -4.91
N ALA A 72 -12.30 -12.14 -3.75
CA ALA A 72 -12.61 -12.79 -2.48
C ALA A 72 -14.07 -13.28 -2.42
N ILE A 73 -15.02 -12.47 -2.90
CA ILE A 73 -16.44 -12.87 -3.04
C ILE A 73 -16.58 -14.06 -3.98
N LYS A 74 -15.95 -14.04 -5.15
CA LYS A 74 -15.99 -15.17 -6.12
C LYS A 74 -15.38 -16.46 -5.51
N THR A 75 -14.31 -16.33 -4.76
CA THR A 75 -13.66 -17.45 -4.06
C THR A 75 -14.58 -18.06 -3.01
N LEU A 76 -15.22 -17.24 -2.18
CA LEU A 76 -16.21 -17.69 -1.21
C LEU A 76 -17.43 -18.32 -1.88
N ALA A 77 -17.98 -17.68 -2.89
CA ALA A 77 -19.12 -18.19 -3.63
C ALA A 77 -18.83 -19.58 -4.23
N LYS A 78 -17.65 -19.77 -4.79
CA LYS A 78 -17.20 -21.08 -5.29
C LYS A 78 -17.09 -22.11 -4.15
N LYS A 79 -16.55 -21.73 -2.98
CA LYS A 79 -16.42 -22.63 -1.81
C LYS A 79 -17.79 -23.08 -1.30
N TYR A 80 -18.78 -22.19 -1.29
CA TYR A 80 -20.13 -22.47 -0.76
C TYR A 80 -21.17 -22.84 -1.81
N GLY A 81 -20.76 -22.96 -3.09
CA GLY A 81 -21.69 -23.33 -4.19
C GLY A 81 -22.76 -22.27 -4.48
N ILE A 82 -22.44 -21.00 -4.21
CA ILE A 82 -23.39 -19.88 -4.36
C ILE A 82 -23.17 -19.22 -5.72
N GLU A 83 -24.23 -19.03 -6.47
CA GLU A 83 -24.20 -18.29 -7.72
C GLU A 83 -24.20 -16.78 -7.41
N VAL A 84 -23.14 -16.07 -7.79
CA VAL A 84 -23.03 -14.61 -7.61
C VAL A 84 -23.82 -13.92 -8.72
N LYS A 85 -24.90 -13.23 -8.38
CA LYS A 85 -25.56 -12.33 -9.33
C LYS A 85 -24.62 -11.15 -9.57
N GLU A 86 -24.07 -11.06 -10.77
CA GLU A 86 -23.27 -9.92 -11.17
C GLU A 86 -24.18 -8.69 -11.29
N LYS A 87 -23.71 -7.56 -10.72
CA LYS A 87 -24.37 -6.26 -10.91
C LYS A 87 -24.34 -5.95 -12.41
N GLU A 88 -25.42 -5.45 -12.97
CA GLU A 88 -25.44 -4.97 -14.35
C GLU A 88 -24.42 -3.83 -14.49
N LEU A 89 -23.24 -4.19 -14.99
CA LEU A 89 -22.17 -3.27 -15.34
C LEU A 89 -22.53 -2.56 -16.64
N SER A 90 -22.05 -1.33 -16.81
CA SER A 90 -22.20 -0.65 -18.11
C SER A 90 -21.54 -1.46 -19.24
N ALA A 91 -22.02 -1.32 -20.47
CA ALA A 91 -21.45 -2.05 -21.61
C ALA A 91 -19.94 -1.78 -21.79
N GLU A 92 -19.44 -0.61 -21.40
CA GLU A 92 -18.02 -0.26 -21.43
C GLU A 92 -17.22 -0.96 -20.32
N GLU A 93 -17.77 -1.04 -19.10
CA GLU A 93 -17.15 -1.76 -17.99
C GLU A 93 -17.09 -3.27 -18.25
N GLN A 94 -18.17 -3.85 -18.78
CA GLN A 94 -18.19 -5.27 -19.20
C GLN A 94 -17.16 -5.56 -20.28
N LYS A 95 -17.02 -4.66 -21.27
CA LYS A 95 -16.03 -4.79 -22.34
C LYS A 95 -14.61 -4.69 -21.81
N SER A 96 -14.35 -3.79 -20.86
CA SER A 96 -13.04 -3.63 -20.20
C SER A 96 -12.67 -4.85 -19.37
N ILE A 97 -13.59 -5.38 -18.58
CA ILE A 97 -13.38 -6.61 -17.77
C ILE A 97 -13.14 -7.81 -18.67
N SER A 98 -13.95 -7.97 -19.74
CA SER A 98 -13.78 -9.04 -20.71
C SER A 98 -12.43 -8.96 -21.43
N MET A 99 -11.95 -7.77 -21.77
CA MET A 99 -10.64 -7.54 -22.39
C MET A 99 -9.51 -7.93 -21.42
N ARG A 100 -9.58 -7.48 -20.16
CA ARG A 100 -8.60 -7.82 -19.12
C ARG A 100 -8.50 -9.33 -18.91
N GLU A 101 -9.63 -10.02 -18.79
CA GLU A 101 -9.66 -11.49 -18.65
C GLU A 101 -9.09 -12.19 -19.89
N SER A 102 -9.41 -11.72 -21.08
CA SER A 102 -8.86 -12.26 -22.35
C SER A 102 -7.33 -12.13 -22.40
N MET A 103 -6.78 -10.99 -21.94
CA MET A 103 -5.33 -10.78 -21.85
C MET A 103 -4.67 -11.74 -20.85
N LEU A 104 -5.29 -11.97 -19.69
CA LEU A 104 -4.78 -12.91 -18.68
C LEU A 104 -4.81 -14.34 -19.19
N VAL A 105 -5.88 -14.77 -19.85
CA VAL A 105 -5.99 -16.11 -20.47
C VAL A 105 -4.92 -16.29 -21.55
N LEU A 106 -4.69 -15.28 -22.38
CA LEU A 106 -3.64 -15.33 -23.41
C LEU A 106 -2.23 -15.44 -22.77
N ASN A 107 -1.97 -14.70 -21.70
CA ASN A 107 -0.67 -14.78 -20.99
C ASN A 107 -0.46 -16.14 -20.33
N GLU A 108 -1.48 -16.75 -19.74
CA GLU A 108 -1.39 -18.09 -19.17
C GLU A 108 -1.12 -19.15 -20.26
N TRP A 109 -1.79 -19.01 -21.41
CA TRP A 109 -1.49 -19.86 -22.57
C TRP A 109 -0.05 -19.64 -23.06
N ALA A 110 0.42 -18.41 -23.20
CA ALA A 110 1.78 -18.11 -23.61
C ALA A 110 2.83 -18.64 -22.64
N CYS A 111 2.56 -18.58 -21.32
CA CYS A 111 3.40 -19.18 -20.29
C CYS A 111 3.53 -20.69 -20.50
N SER A 112 2.42 -21.38 -20.71
CA SER A 112 2.41 -22.82 -21.02
C SER A 112 3.14 -23.13 -22.33
N TYR A 113 2.94 -22.30 -23.36
CA TYR A 113 3.61 -22.44 -24.65
C TYR A 113 5.14 -22.35 -24.52
N PHE A 114 5.66 -21.34 -23.82
CA PHE A 114 7.10 -21.19 -23.60
C PHE A 114 7.68 -22.30 -22.72
N SER A 115 6.95 -22.75 -21.69
CA SER A 115 7.37 -23.85 -20.83
C SER A 115 7.41 -25.18 -21.61
N ASN A 116 6.40 -25.45 -22.45
CA ASN A 116 6.39 -26.64 -23.30
C ASN A 116 7.53 -26.62 -24.33
N LEU A 117 7.82 -25.45 -24.93
CA LEU A 117 8.99 -25.32 -25.80
C LEU A 117 10.29 -25.64 -25.08
N LEU A 118 10.44 -25.22 -23.84
CA LEU A 118 11.64 -25.51 -23.03
C LEU A 118 11.82 -27.02 -22.78
N HIS A 119 10.74 -27.72 -22.46
CA HIS A 119 10.80 -29.12 -22.03
C HIS A 119 10.62 -30.14 -23.15
N GLU A 120 9.86 -29.81 -24.22
CA GLU A 120 9.45 -30.77 -25.24
C GLU A 120 10.16 -30.57 -26.58
N SER A 121 10.60 -29.34 -26.89
CA SER A 121 11.30 -29.10 -28.16
C SER A 121 12.78 -29.47 -28.09
N LYS A 122 13.35 -29.91 -29.23
CA LYS A 122 14.79 -30.23 -29.34
C LYS A 122 15.68 -29.05 -28.98
N ASP A 123 15.36 -27.86 -29.50
CA ASP A 123 16.13 -26.63 -29.22
C ASP A 123 15.94 -26.17 -27.79
N GLY A 124 14.73 -26.29 -27.24
CA GLY A 124 14.45 -25.97 -25.84
C GLY A 124 15.28 -26.82 -24.89
N GLN A 125 15.39 -28.12 -25.13
CA GLN A 125 16.18 -29.03 -24.30
C GLN A 125 17.69 -28.80 -24.50
N ALA A 126 18.15 -28.70 -25.74
CA ALA A 126 19.56 -28.60 -26.06
C ALA A 126 20.16 -27.21 -25.70
N ILE A 127 19.40 -26.14 -25.86
CA ILE A 127 19.87 -24.77 -25.65
C ILE A 127 19.30 -24.21 -24.32
N GLY A 128 17.97 -24.11 -24.21
CA GLY A 128 17.31 -23.44 -23.10
C GLY A 128 17.52 -24.13 -21.76
N LEU A 129 17.17 -25.42 -21.68
CA LEU A 129 17.29 -26.21 -20.45
C LEU A 129 18.75 -26.45 -20.09
N SER A 130 19.61 -26.71 -21.09
CA SER A 130 21.06 -26.82 -20.87
C SER A 130 21.65 -25.53 -20.29
N TYR A 131 21.27 -24.35 -20.81
CA TYR A 131 21.68 -23.06 -20.28
C TYR A 131 21.24 -22.87 -18.82
N LEU A 132 19.98 -23.19 -18.46
CA LEU A 132 19.49 -23.06 -17.08
C LEU A 132 20.21 -24.01 -16.12
N ARG A 133 20.49 -25.25 -16.54
CA ARG A 133 21.26 -26.23 -15.77
C ARG A 133 22.72 -25.83 -15.60
N GLN A 134 23.36 -25.26 -16.64
CA GLN A 134 24.73 -24.69 -16.54
C GLN A 134 24.76 -23.50 -15.56
N ARG A 135 23.66 -22.78 -15.42
CA ARG A 135 23.49 -21.73 -14.41
C ARG A 135 23.19 -22.29 -13.02
N GLY A 136 23.15 -23.60 -12.84
CA GLY A 136 22.96 -24.28 -11.56
C GLY A 136 21.52 -24.40 -11.12
N LEU A 137 20.54 -24.14 -11.98
CA LEU A 137 19.11 -24.29 -11.62
C LEU A 137 18.69 -25.76 -11.71
N ARG A 138 17.95 -26.21 -10.68
CA ARG A 138 17.35 -27.54 -10.63
C ARG A 138 16.03 -27.54 -11.38
N ASP A 139 15.65 -28.72 -11.88
CA ASP A 139 14.43 -28.89 -12.69
C ASP A 139 13.14 -28.59 -11.90
N ASP A 140 13.11 -28.91 -10.59
CA ASP A 140 11.97 -28.57 -9.72
C ASP A 140 11.74 -27.05 -9.59
N ILE A 141 12.82 -26.28 -9.57
CA ILE A 141 12.77 -24.81 -9.52
C ILE A 141 12.39 -24.23 -10.88
N ILE A 142 12.93 -24.77 -11.97
CA ILE A 142 12.55 -24.37 -13.33
C ILE A 142 11.04 -24.54 -13.53
N GLN A 143 10.47 -25.66 -13.08
CA GLN A 143 9.04 -25.91 -13.12
C GLN A 143 8.26 -25.00 -12.17
N LYS A 144 8.72 -24.81 -10.91
CA LYS A 144 8.06 -23.96 -9.91
C LYS A 144 7.88 -22.52 -10.40
N PHE A 145 8.90 -21.96 -11.06
CA PHE A 145 8.86 -20.61 -11.61
C PHE A 145 8.29 -20.54 -13.04
N HIS A 146 7.84 -21.66 -13.59
CA HIS A 146 7.31 -21.78 -14.95
C HIS A 146 8.24 -21.20 -16.03
N LEU A 147 9.56 -21.39 -15.85
CA LEU A 147 10.53 -20.87 -16.81
C LEU A 147 10.28 -21.46 -18.20
N GLY A 148 10.52 -20.67 -19.22
CA GLY A 148 10.26 -21.04 -20.59
C GLY A 148 11.41 -20.71 -21.54
N TYR A 149 11.22 -21.10 -22.79
CA TYR A 149 12.12 -20.82 -23.90
C TYR A 149 11.35 -20.29 -25.09
N SER A 150 11.85 -19.26 -25.75
CA SER A 150 11.35 -18.78 -27.02
C SER A 150 12.29 -19.17 -28.14
N SER A 151 11.73 -19.74 -29.21
CA SER A 151 12.50 -20.20 -30.36
C SER A 151 13.20 -19.03 -31.09
N PRO A 152 14.22 -19.28 -31.92
CA PRO A 152 14.86 -18.25 -32.73
C PRO A 152 13.95 -17.62 -33.79
N SER A 153 12.83 -18.28 -34.17
CA SER A 153 11.85 -17.73 -35.10
C SER A 153 11.23 -16.43 -34.53
N ARG A 154 11.02 -15.46 -35.39
CA ARG A 154 10.48 -14.15 -35.05
C ARG A 154 8.96 -14.05 -35.08
N ASP A 155 8.26 -15.14 -35.37
CA ASP A 155 6.80 -15.19 -35.54
C ASP A 155 6.16 -16.52 -35.11
N ALA A 156 6.91 -17.42 -34.49
CA ALA A 156 6.43 -18.74 -34.09
C ALA A 156 5.28 -18.68 -33.07
N LEU A 157 5.39 -17.81 -32.04
CA LEU A 157 4.32 -17.60 -31.08
C LEU A 157 3.12 -16.96 -31.75
N ALA A 158 3.34 -15.90 -32.55
CA ALA A 158 2.26 -15.20 -33.27
C ALA A 158 1.44 -16.14 -34.13
N GLN A 159 2.10 -16.96 -34.98
CA GLN A 159 1.43 -17.93 -35.84
C GLN A 159 0.67 -18.98 -35.03
N THR A 160 1.28 -19.52 -33.98
CA THR A 160 0.64 -20.53 -33.12
C THR A 160 -0.59 -19.96 -32.40
N ALA A 161 -0.51 -18.72 -31.92
CA ALA A 161 -1.61 -18.04 -31.23
C ALA A 161 -2.77 -17.75 -32.20
N LEU A 162 -2.48 -17.22 -33.39
CA LEU A 162 -3.49 -16.96 -34.43
C LEU A 162 -4.20 -18.25 -34.86
N ASN A 163 -3.48 -19.35 -35.04
CA ASN A 163 -4.05 -20.66 -35.35
C ASN A 163 -4.95 -21.21 -34.24
N LYS A 164 -4.74 -20.79 -32.98
CA LYS A 164 -5.61 -21.11 -31.85
C LYS A 164 -6.80 -20.15 -31.68
N GLY A 165 -6.92 -19.16 -32.55
CA GLY A 165 -8.05 -18.23 -32.55
C GLY A 165 -7.85 -16.96 -31.73
N TYR A 166 -6.66 -16.71 -31.19
CA TYR A 166 -6.36 -15.42 -30.52
C TYR A 166 -6.24 -14.31 -31.58
N SER A 167 -6.76 -13.12 -31.27
CA SER A 167 -6.71 -11.99 -32.21
C SER A 167 -5.32 -11.32 -32.23
N LYS A 168 -4.98 -10.71 -33.37
CA LYS A 168 -3.77 -9.91 -33.54
C LYS A 168 -3.69 -8.76 -32.50
N ASP A 169 -4.82 -8.07 -32.31
CA ASP A 169 -4.91 -6.94 -31.37
C ASP A 169 -4.59 -7.36 -29.94
N LEU A 170 -5.08 -8.52 -29.50
CA LEU A 170 -4.82 -9.05 -28.17
C LEU A 170 -3.34 -9.39 -27.98
N LEU A 171 -2.67 -9.96 -28.98
CA LEU A 171 -1.23 -10.25 -28.97
C LEU A 171 -0.37 -8.98 -28.88
N VAL A 172 -0.79 -7.90 -29.51
CA VAL A 172 -0.10 -6.60 -29.44
C VAL A 172 -0.36 -5.93 -28.09
N GLN A 173 -1.59 -5.93 -27.61
CA GLN A 173 -1.96 -5.30 -26.32
C GLN A 173 -1.31 -5.96 -25.12
N THR A 174 -1.13 -7.29 -25.13
CA THR A 174 -0.37 -8.01 -24.07
C THR A 174 1.14 -7.79 -24.19
N GLY A 175 1.62 -7.22 -25.30
CA GLY A 175 3.03 -7.05 -25.59
C GLY A 175 3.79 -8.35 -25.90
N LEU A 176 3.10 -9.46 -26.15
CA LEU A 176 3.71 -10.70 -26.62
C LEU A 176 4.26 -10.55 -28.04
N CYS A 177 3.56 -9.76 -28.85
CA CYS A 177 3.97 -9.42 -30.21
C CYS A 177 3.97 -7.90 -30.41
N PHE A 178 4.58 -7.46 -31.51
CA PHE A 178 4.52 -6.10 -32.00
C PHE A 178 4.33 -6.08 -33.51
N GLU A 179 3.78 -5.00 -34.02
CA GLU A 179 3.60 -4.79 -35.44
C GLU A 179 4.78 -4.00 -36.00
N THR A 180 5.35 -4.47 -37.10
CA THR A 180 6.41 -3.76 -37.85
C THR A 180 5.79 -2.69 -38.76
N ASP A 181 6.61 -1.77 -39.28
CA ASP A 181 6.20 -0.74 -40.25
C ASP A 181 5.51 -1.34 -41.52
N ASN A 182 5.82 -2.58 -41.86
CA ASN A 182 5.21 -3.32 -42.96
C ASN A 182 3.95 -4.12 -42.54
N HIS A 183 3.34 -3.78 -41.39
CA HIS A 183 2.15 -4.45 -40.84
C HIS A 183 2.32 -5.96 -40.55
N GLN A 184 3.55 -6.46 -40.46
CA GLN A 184 3.83 -7.83 -40.06
C GLN A 184 3.85 -7.97 -38.55
N LEU A 185 3.19 -9.00 -38.03
CA LEU A 185 3.23 -9.35 -36.63
C LEU A 185 4.53 -10.10 -36.33
N ARG A 186 5.26 -9.67 -35.29
CA ARG A 186 6.52 -10.26 -34.84
C ARG A 186 6.49 -10.54 -33.37
N ASP A 187 7.11 -11.64 -32.97
CA ASP A 187 7.27 -12.03 -31.58
C ASP A 187 8.24 -11.06 -30.86
N ARG A 188 7.84 -10.56 -29.69
CA ARG A 188 8.74 -9.74 -28.86
C ARG A 188 9.91 -10.55 -28.32
N TYR A 189 9.62 -11.80 -27.97
CA TYR A 189 10.61 -12.72 -27.39
C TYR A 189 11.01 -13.74 -28.45
N HIS A 190 12.28 -13.72 -28.84
CA HIS A 190 12.91 -14.73 -29.70
C HIS A 190 14.31 -15.01 -29.21
N ASP A 191 14.72 -16.27 -29.26
CA ASP A 191 16.02 -16.76 -28.78
C ASP A 191 16.33 -16.34 -27.34
N ARG A 192 15.36 -16.52 -26.40
CA ARG A 192 15.47 -16.08 -25.02
C ARG A 192 14.94 -17.11 -24.05
N ILE A 193 15.53 -17.10 -22.83
CA ILE A 193 14.90 -17.71 -21.65
C ILE A 193 13.79 -16.78 -21.18
N ILE A 194 12.62 -17.32 -20.87
CA ILE A 194 11.43 -16.60 -20.49
C ILE A 194 11.18 -16.75 -19.00
N PHE A 195 10.93 -15.64 -18.33
CA PHE A 195 10.59 -15.52 -16.92
C PHE A 195 9.16 -14.96 -16.81
N PRO A 196 8.16 -15.78 -16.50
CA PRO A 196 6.81 -15.29 -16.29
C PRO A 196 6.73 -14.39 -15.07
N ILE A 197 6.05 -13.26 -15.21
CA ILE A 197 5.81 -12.31 -14.12
C ILE A 197 4.40 -12.54 -13.61
N HIS A 198 4.28 -12.84 -12.31
CA HIS A 198 3.01 -13.15 -11.67
C HIS A 198 2.51 -11.96 -10.86
N SER A 199 1.22 -11.68 -10.93
CA SER A 199 0.54 -10.81 -9.96
C SER A 199 0.61 -11.41 -8.55
N VAL A 200 0.23 -10.65 -7.55
CA VAL A 200 0.13 -11.14 -6.15
C VAL A 200 -0.82 -12.35 -6.04
N SER A 201 -1.87 -12.42 -6.87
CA SER A 201 -2.82 -13.55 -6.91
C SER A 201 -2.30 -14.76 -7.70
N GLY A 202 -1.16 -14.66 -8.38
CA GLY A 202 -0.55 -15.77 -9.13
C GLY A 202 -0.95 -15.85 -10.60
N ARG A 203 -1.71 -14.87 -11.13
CA ARG A 203 -2.01 -14.80 -12.57
C ARG A 203 -0.78 -14.28 -13.33
N VAL A 204 -0.51 -14.81 -14.51
CA VAL A 204 0.60 -14.35 -15.36
C VAL A 204 0.21 -13.03 -16.03
N ILE A 205 0.89 -11.94 -15.65
CA ILE A 205 0.60 -10.57 -16.10
C ILE A 205 1.59 -10.05 -17.14
N GLY A 206 2.76 -10.68 -17.26
CA GLY A 206 3.78 -10.29 -18.21
C GLY A 206 4.95 -11.26 -18.23
N PHE A 207 6.00 -10.91 -18.94
CA PHE A 207 7.18 -11.75 -19.12
C PHE A 207 8.46 -10.91 -19.11
N GLY A 208 9.54 -11.50 -18.60
CA GLY A 208 10.91 -11.07 -18.84
C GLY A 208 11.58 -12.07 -19.80
N GLY A 209 12.41 -11.57 -20.70
CA GLY A 209 13.15 -12.42 -21.64
C GLY A 209 14.65 -12.14 -21.58
N ARG A 210 15.49 -13.14 -21.22
CA ARG A 210 16.93 -13.01 -21.15
C ARG A 210 17.60 -13.68 -22.36
N ILE A 211 18.49 -12.96 -23.04
CA ILE A 211 19.32 -13.52 -24.10
C ILE A 211 20.36 -14.48 -23.50
N MET A 212 20.59 -15.62 -24.16
CA MET A 212 21.54 -16.63 -23.69
C MET A 212 22.98 -16.32 -24.11
N GLN A 213 23.18 -15.74 -25.29
CA GLN A 213 24.47 -15.34 -25.79
C GLN A 213 24.73 -13.85 -25.56
N GLN A 214 25.95 -13.48 -25.22
CA GLN A 214 26.32 -12.07 -25.10
C GLN A 214 26.36 -11.41 -26.49
N ASN A 215 25.45 -10.45 -26.70
CA ASN A 215 25.45 -9.59 -27.87
C ASN A 215 25.46 -8.13 -27.40
N LYS A 216 26.52 -7.40 -27.70
CA LYS A 216 26.70 -5.99 -27.26
C LYS A 216 25.63 -5.04 -27.82
N ASN A 217 24.96 -5.43 -28.90
CA ASN A 217 23.95 -4.60 -29.59
C ASN A 217 22.52 -4.88 -29.15
N VAL A 218 22.30 -5.87 -28.27
CA VAL A 218 20.96 -6.27 -27.81
C VAL A 218 20.91 -6.28 -26.29
N GLY A 219 19.91 -5.67 -25.72
CA GLY A 219 19.72 -5.66 -24.28
C GLY A 219 19.68 -7.08 -23.67
N LYS A 220 20.44 -7.29 -22.60
CA LYS A 220 20.52 -8.58 -21.89
C LYS A 220 19.15 -9.09 -21.46
N TYR A 221 18.29 -8.19 -20.99
CA TYR A 221 16.89 -8.46 -20.63
C TYR A 221 15.95 -7.55 -21.41
N ILE A 222 14.79 -8.07 -21.77
CA ILE A 222 13.63 -7.31 -22.24
C ILE A 222 12.42 -7.72 -21.41
N ASN A 223 11.55 -6.77 -21.08
CA ASN A 223 10.34 -7.02 -20.32
C ASN A 223 9.10 -6.72 -21.19
N SER A 224 7.94 -7.24 -20.76
CA SER A 224 6.66 -6.81 -21.30
C SER A 224 6.53 -5.29 -21.18
N PRO A 225 5.92 -4.63 -22.15
CA PRO A 225 5.53 -3.23 -22.02
C PRO A 225 4.42 -3.06 -21.01
N GLU A 226 4.19 -1.82 -20.58
CA GLU A 226 3.01 -1.45 -19.77
C GLU A 226 1.72 -1.85 -20.51
N SER A 227 0.75 -2.36 -19.75
CA SER A 227 -0.55 -2.78 -20.30
C SER A 227 -1.65 -2.68 -19.23
N VAL A 228 -2.89 -2.94 -19.61
CA VAL A 228 -4.04 -2.98 -18.67
C VAL A 228 -3.85 -4.01 -17.54
N ILE A 229 -3.04 -5.06 -17.77
CA ILE A 229 -2.79 -6.12 -16.80
C ILE A 229 -1.40 -6.08 -16.16
N TYR A 230 -0.48 -5.26 -16.65
CA TYR A 230 0.90 -5.19 -16.19
C TYR A 230 1.36 -3.74 -16.02
N ASP A 231 1.58 -3.34 -14.78
CA ASP A 231 2.19 -2.07 -14.39
C ASP A 231 3.52 -2.36 -13.68
N LYS A 232 4.63 -2.17 -14.40
CA LYS A 232 5.97 -2.46 -13.91
C LYS A 232 6.32 -1.66 -12.65
N SER A 233 5.71 -0.50 -12.48
CA SER A 233 5.93 0.36 -11.31
C SER A 233 5.26 -0.14 -10.03
N ARG A 234 4.39 -1.15 -10.13
CA ARG A 234 3.61 -1.70 -9.01
C ARG A 234 3.82 -3.19 -8.79
N GLU A 235 4.62 -3.85 -9.62
CA GLU A 235 4.83 -5.29 -9.55
C GLU A 235 6.27 -5.62 -9.15
N LEU A 236 6.42 -6.71 -8.41
CA LEU A 236 7.72 -7.24 -7.98
C LEU A 236 7.84 -8.70 -8.39
N TYR A 237 8.93 -9.02 -9.06
CA TYR A 237 9.20 -10.40 -9.44
C TYR A 237 9.42 -11.29 -8.22
N GLY A 238 8.83 -12.46 -8.24
CA GLY A 238 8.94 -13.45 -7.17
C GLY A 238 7.94 -13.27 -6.04
N LEU A 239 7.22 -12.13 -5.94
CA LEU A 239 6.34 -11.84 -4.80
C LEU A 239 5.25 -12.88 -4.59
N TYR A 240 4.66 -13.42 -5.66
CA TYR A 240 3.67 -14.49 -5.56
C TYR A 240 4.21 -15.70 -4.79
N PHE A 241 5.43 -16.12 -5.07
CA PHE A 241 6.08 -17.25 -4.40
C PHE A 241 6.58 -16.87 -3.01
N ALA A 242 7.02 -15.62 -2.80
CA ALA A 242 7.65 -15.14 -1.59
C ALA A 242 6.67 -14.71 -0.49
N LYS A 243 5.44 -14.30 -0.82
CA LYS A 243 4.49 -13.64 0.10
C LYS A 243 4.28 -14.37 1.42
N LYS A 244 4.15 -15.71 1.40
CA LYS A 244 3.96 -16.54 2.60
C LYS A 244 5.21 -16.58 3.48
N ALA A 245 6.38 -16.70 2.86
CA ALA A 245 7.66 -16.69 3.57
C ALA A 245 7.97 -15.30 4.15
N ILE A 246 7.69 -14.22 3.42
CA ILE A 246 7.85 -12.83 3.91
C ILE A 246 7.02 -12.61 5.18
N VAL A 247 5.74 -12.99 5.17
CA VAL A 247 4.85 -12.84 6.34
C VAL A 247 5.32 -13.72 7.51
N LYS A 248 5.75 -14.94 7.23
CA LYS A 248 6.21 -15.90 8.26
C LYS A 248 7.51 -15.43 8.95
N GLU A 249 8.46 -14.94 8.16
CA GLU A 249 9.79 -14.53 8.65
C GLU A 249 9.83 -13.04 9.02
N ASP A 250 8.72 -12.31 8.79
CA ASP A 250 8.59 -10.85 8.97
C ASP A 250 9.78 -10.06 8.38
N THR A 251 10.31 -10.54 7.25
CA THR A 251 11.46 -9.95 6.57
C THR A 251 11.39 -10.26 5.09
N CYS A 252 11.72 -9.27 4.24
CA CYS A 252 11.83 -9.43 2.80
C CYS A 252 13.24 -9.07 2.33
N TYR A 253 13.85 -9.97 1.56
CA TYR A 253 15.08 -9.70 0.82
C TYR A 253 14.74 -9.06 -0.52
N LEU A 254 15.33 -7.92 -0.81
CA LEU A 254 15.19 -7.19 -2.08
C LEU A 254 16.49 -7.31 -2.88
N VAL A 255 16.40 -7.90 -4.07
CA VAL A 255 17.50 -8.09 -5.02
C VAL A 255 17.20 -7.40 -6.36
N GLU A 256 18.16 -7.41 -7.30
CA GLU A 256 18.02 -6.67 -8.56
C GLU A 256 17.30 -7.47 -9.65
N GLY A 257 17.61 -8.76 -9.81
CA GLY A 257 17.25 -9.52 -10.99
C GLY A 257 16.46 -10.80 -10.78
N TYR A 258 15.94 -11.34 -11.88
CA TYR A 258 15.18 -12.59 -11.92
C TYR A 258 15.98 -13.79 -11.41
N MET A 259 17.25 -13.90 -11.85
CA MET A 259 18.09 -15.03 -11.48
C MET A 259 18.43 -15.02 -10.00
N ASP A 260 18.61 -13.84 -9.41
CA ASP A 260 18.92 -13.70 -7.98
C ASP A 260 17.77 -14.22 -7.11
N VAL A 261 16.53 -13.84 -7.48
CA VAL A 261 15.33 -14.37 -6.81
C VAL A 261 15.28 -15.89 -6.89
N ILE A 262 15.47 -16.45 -8.09
CA ILE A 262 15.35 -17.89 -8.31
C ILE A 262 16.45 -18.65 -7.59
N ALA A 263 17.69 -18.16 -7.62
CA ALA A 263 18.84 -18.79 -6.95
C ALA A 263 18.70 -18.75 -5.43
N MET A 264 18.29 -17.63 -4.84
CA MET A 264 18.01 -17.53 -3.41
C MET A 264 16.85 -18.45 -2.99
N HIS A 265 15.80 -18.47 -3.79
CA HIS A 265 14.65 -19.34 -3.55
C HIS A 265 15.05 -20.82 -3.59
N GLN A 266 15.87 -21.22 -4.56
CA GLN A 266 16.46 -22.56 -4.65
C GLN A 266 17.30 -22.93 -3.42
N SER A 267 17.98 -21.93 -2.84
CA SER A 267 18.77 -22.07 -1.60
C SER A 267 17.89 -21.97 -0.34
N GLY A 268 16.56 -22.13 -0.45
CA GLY A 268 15.64 -22.12 0.68
C GLY A 268 15.41 -20.74 1.31
N ILE A 269 15.87 -19.64 0.70
CA ILE A 269 15.60 -18.27 1.10
C ILE A 269 14.42 -17.79 0.23
N GLU A 270 13.19 -18.18 0.67
CA GLU A 270 11.98 -17.99 -0.14
C GLU A 270 11.37 -16.59 -0.02
N ASN A 271 11.73 -15.80 1.01
CA ASN A 271 11.25 -14.44 1.26
C ASN A 271 12.02 -13.37 0.45
N VAL A 272 12.23 -13.61 -0.84
CA VAL A 272 13.02 -12.77 -1.74
C VAL A 272 12.23 -12.29 -2.95
N VAL A 273 12.41 -11.02 -3.33
CA VAL A 273 11.77 -10.38 -4.49
C VAL A 273 12.76 -9.49 -5.24
N ALA A 274 12.44 -9.15 -6.51
CA ALA A 274 13.25 -8.22 -7.30
C ALA A 274 12.41 -7.12 -7.95
N SER A 275 13.03 -5.93 -8.09
CA SER A 275 12.49 -4.80 -8.87
C SER A 275 12.61 -4.98 -10.39
N SER A 276 13.41 -5.99 -10.83
CA SER A 276 13.55 -6.46 -12.21
C SER A 276 13.99 -5.41 -13.23
N GLY A 277 15.12 -4.76 -12.95
CA GLY A 277 15.80 -3.87 -13.88
C GLY A 277 15.19 -2.47 -13.97
N THR A 278 14.58 -2.01 -12.90
CA THR A 278 14.18 -0.61 -12.66
C THR A 278 14.59 -0.16 -11.28
N SER A 279 14.80 1.16 -11.13
CA SER A 279 14.86 1.74 -9.78
C SER A 279 13.58 1.43 -9.04
N LEU A 280 13.69 1.14 -7.75
CA LEU A 280 12.56 0.85 -6.88
C LEU A 280 11.56 2.03 -6.88
N THR A 281 10.28 1.73 -7.02
CA THR A 281 9.22 2.74 -7.10
C THR A 281 8.39 2.81 -5.81
N GLU A 282 7.70 3.93 -5.59
CA GLU A 282 6.76 4.05 -4.45
C GLU A 282 5.65 2.98 -4.49
N GLY A 283 5.16 2.62 -5.70
CA GLY A 283 4.15 1.56 -5.86
C GLY A 283 4.63 0.19 -5.40
N GLN A 284 5.86 -0.19 -5.76
CA GLN A 284 6.50 -1.42 -5.32
C GLN A 284 6.77 -1.44 -3.81
N ILE A 285 7.19 -0.30 -3.24
CA ILE A 285 7.43 -0.15 -1.80
C ILE A 285 6.14 -0.33 -1.01
N ARG A 286 5.05 0.33 -1.41
CA ARG A 286 3.74 0.16 -0.77
C ARG A 286 3.23 -1.26 -0.88
N LEU A 287 3.52 -1.93 -1.99
CA LEU A 287 3.18 -3.34 -2.15
C LEU A 287 3.93 -4.21 -1.13
N LEU A 288 5.24 -4.00 -0.93
CA LEU A 288 6.03 -4.72 0.08
C LEU A 288 5.57 -4.43 1.50
N HIS A 289 5.25 -3.17 1.81
CA HIS A 289 4.80 -2.74 3.14
C HIS A 289 3.52 -3.45 3.61
N ARG A 290 2.72 -4.01 2.68
CA ARG A 290 1.53 -4.83 3.01
C ARG A 290 1.90 -6.17 3.66
N PHE A 291 3.12 -6.66 3.46
CA PHE A 291 3.55 -7.98 3.92
C PHE A 291 4.52 -7.91 5.09
N THR A 292 5.41 -6.93 5.11
CA THR A 292 6.39 -6.70 6.20
C THR A 292 6.85 -5.25 6.22
N SER A 293 7.30 -4.79 7.39
CA SER A 293 7.99 -3.51 7.55
C SER A 293 9.52 -3.66 7.51
N ASN A 294 10.07 -4.88 7.41
CA ASN A 294 11.49 -5.16 7.51
C ASN A 294 12.06 -5.60 6.16
N ILE A 295 12.91 -4.77 5.56
CA ILE A 295 13.51 -5.01 4.25
C ILE A 295 15.03 -5.14 4.40
N VAL A 296 15.60 -6.16 3.80
CA VAL A 296 17.06 -6.33 3.64
C VAL A 296 17.39 -6.19 2.16
N VAL A 297 18.09 -5.13 1.80
CA VAL A 297 18.51 -4.87 0.42
C VAL A 297 19.88 -5.53 0.19
N LEU A 298 19.94 -6.44 -0.77
CA LEU A 298 21.18 -7.09 -1.19
C LEU A 298 21.72 -6.37 -2.42
N TYR A 299 22.97 -5.93 -2.32
CA TYR A 299 23.68 -5.30 -3.42
C TYR A 299 24.74 -6.22 -4.01
N ASP A 300 24.87 -6.13 -5.33
CA ASP A 300 26.05 -6.62 -6.01
C ASP A 300 27.26 -5.85 -5.49
N GLY A 301 28.38 -6.53 -5.30
CA GLY A 301 29.58 -5.97 -4.63
C GLY A 301 30.29 -4.86 -5.42
N ASP A 302 29.64 -4.14 -6.36
CA ASP A 302 30.23 -3.05 -7.11
C ASP A 302 29.87 -1.66 -6.51
N ALA A 303 30.88 -0.77 -6.44
CA ALA A 303 30.71 0.56 -5.84
C ALA A 303 29.73 1.48 -6.61
N ALA A 304 29.61 1.31 -7.94
CA ALA A 304 28.75 2.14 -8.77
C ALA A 304 27.27 1.79 -8.56
N GLY A 305 26.96 0.50 -8.41
CA GLY A 305 25.62 -0.01 -8.08
C GLY A 305 25.14 0.49 -6.73
N ILE A 306 26.03 0.52 -5.73
CA ILE A 306 25.70 0.97 -4.37
C ILE A 306 25.21 2.44 -4.37
N HIS A 307 25.90 3.37 -5.03
CA HIS A 307 25.49 4.78 -5.09
C HIS A 307 24.14 5.00 -5.82
N ALA A 308 23.89 4.25 -6.88
CA ALA A 308 22.61 4.32 -7.60
C ALA A 308 21.45 3.84 -6.72
N SER A 309 21.70 2.86 -5.90
CA SER A 309 20.72 2.19 -5.04
C SER A 309 20.40 2.97 -3.76
N LEU A 310 21.32 3.79 -3.25
CA LEU A 310 21.10 4.63 -2.06
C LEU A 310 19.85 5.53 -2.21
N ARG A 311 19.58 6.04 -3.43
CA ARG A 311 18.38 6.83 -3.72
C ARG A 311 17.07 6.03 -3.60
N GLY A 312 17.11 4.74 -3.95
CA GLY A 312 15.96 3.84 -3.79
C GLY A 312 15.64 3.56 -2.32
N ILE A 313 16.66 3.53 -1.46
CA ILE A 313 16.49 3.29 -0.02
C ILE A 313 15.83 4.48 0.67
N ASP A 314 16.12 5.72 0.27
CA ASP A 314 15.47 6.89 0.84
C ASP A 314 13.93 6.84 0.65
N LEU A 315 13.46 6.26 -0.46
CA LEU A 315 12.03 6.03 -0.68
C LEU A 315 11.45 4.99 0.31
N LEU A 316 12.19 3.93 0.61
CA LEU A 316 11.79 2.93 1.62
C LEU A 316 11.70 3.56 3.02
N LEU A 317 12.68 4.38 3.41
CA LEU A 317 12.68 5.10 4.69
C LEU A 317 11.50 6.07 4.80
N LYS A 318 11.15 6.76 3.71
CA LYS A 318 10.02 7.70 3.64
C LYS A 318 8.69 7.00 3.90
N GLU A 319 8.52 5.76 3.45
CA GLU A 319 7.34 4.94 3.70
C GLU A 319 7.37 4.26 5.09
N GLY A 320 8.38 4.53 5.91
CA GLY A 320 8.47 4.07 7.31
C GLY A 320 8.95 2.64 7.49
N LEU A 321 9.63 2.07 6.50
CA LEU A 321 10.19 0.72 6.56
C LEU A 321 11.52 0.69 7.32
N ASN A 322 11.80 -0.43 7.97
CA ASN A 322 13.07 -0.73 8.62
C ASN A 322 14.03 -1.33 7.59
N ILE A 323 15.13 -0.67 7.33
CA ILE A 323 16.02 -1.05 6.23
C ILE A 323 17.36 -1.55 6.77
N LYS A 324 17.72 -2.74 6.36
CA LYS A 324 19.09 -3.24 6.44
C LYS A 324 19.67 -3.38 5.05
N VAL A 325 20.96 -3.24 4.97
CA VAL A 325 21.75 -3.38 3.75
C VAL A 325 22.76 -4.49 3.93
N LEU A 326 22.94 -5.26 2.91
CA LEU A 326 23.97 -6.30 2.85
C LEU A 326 24.70 -6.19 1.51
N SER A 327 26.01 -6.08 1.56
CA SER A 327 26.90 -6.16 0.39
C SER A 327 27.51 -7.54 0.33
N LEU A 328 27.42 -8.18 -0.82
CA LEU A 328 28.10 -9.46 -1.04
C LEU A 328 29.61 -9.23 -1.26
N PRO A 329 30.47 -10.20 -0.89
CA PRO A 329 31.90 -10.01 -1.00
C PRO A 329 32.39 -10.04 -2.47
N ASN A 330 33.42 -9.25 -2.77
CA ASN A 330 34.23 -9.35 -3.99
C ASN A 330 33.49 -9.32 -5.34
N GLY A 331 32.40 -8.50 -5.46
CA GLY A 331 31.66 -8.38 -6.71
C GLY A 331 30.80 -9.61 -7.04
N GLU A 332 30.48 -10.43 -6.06
CA GLU A 332 29.51 -11.51 -6.22
C GLU A 332 28.08 -10.96 -6.25
N ASP A 333 27.24 -11.58 -7.09
CA ASP A 333 25.80 -11.40 -7.08
C ASP A 333 25.12 -12.53 -6.27
N PRO A 334 23.84 -12.39 -5.87
CA PRO A 334 23.13 -13.43 -5.12
C PRO A 334 23.10 -14.79 -5.84
N ASP A 335 23.02 -14.81 -7.17
CA ASP A 335 23.07 -16.04 -7.99
C ASP A 335 24.43 -16.76 -7.83
N SER A 336 25.55 -16.04 -7.95
CA SER A 336 26.89 -16.63 -7.82
C SER A 336 27.18 -17.07 -6.38
N PHE A 337 26.77 -16.28 -5.40
CA PHE A 337 26.96 -16.59 -3.98
C PHE A 337 26.17 -17.82 -3.56
N ALA A 338 24.90 -17.94 -3.97
CA ALA A 338 24.04 -19.09 -3.70
C ALA A 338 24.60 -20.39 -4.25
N ARG A 339 25.33 -20.35 -5.37
CA ARG A 339 25.96 -21.55 -5.97
C ARG A 339 27.22 -22.03 -5.26
N LYS A 340 27.91 -21.13 -4.55
CA LYS A 340 29.18 -21.43 -3.88
C LYS A 340 29.01 -21.86 -2.43
N HIS A 341 27.90 -21.54 -1.81
CA HIS A 341 27.67 -21.73 -0.38
C HIS A 341 26.51 -22.69 -0.10
N SER A 342 26.57 -23.39 1.03
CA SER A 342 25.42 -24.17 1.51
C SER A 342 24.28 -23.25 1.98
N VAL A 343 23.05 -23.78 2.04
CA VAL A 343 21.88 -23.04 2.53
C VAL A 343 22.12 -22.45 3.91
N GLU A 344 22.69 -23.23 4.82
CA GLU A 344 22.99 -22.83 6.20
C GLU A 344 24.03 -21.73 6.25
N SER A 345 25.10 -21.85 5.46
CA SER A 345 26.15 -20.85 5.37
C SER A 345 25.64 -19.53 4.79
N PHE A 346 24.80 -19.60 3.75
CA PHE A 346 24.21 -18.40 3.15
C PHE A 346 23.26 -17.70 4.13
N ARG A 347 22.38 -18.44 4.82
CA ARG A 347 21.50 -17.86 5.85
C ARG A 347 22.27 -17.24 7.01
N ALA A 348 23.33 -17.90 7.48
CA ALA A 348 24.20 -17.38 8.53
C ALA A 348 24.86 -16.06 8.09
N TYR A 349 25.35 -16.00 6.86
CA TYR A 349 25.90 -14.80 6.26
C TYR A 349 24.89 -13.64 6.20
N LEU A 350 23.69 -13.90 5.68
CA LEU A 350 22.63 -12.90 5.61
C LEU A 350 22.27 -12.32 6.99
N GLN A 351 22.29 -13.14 8.04
CA GLN A 351 21.99 -12.68 9.40
C GLN A 351 23.14 -11.91 10.04
N ALA A 352 24.38 -12.32 9.79
CA ALA A 352 25.56 -11.73 10.41
C ALA A 352 25.95 -10.39 9.78
N GLU A 353 25.85 -10.28 8.44
CA GLU A 353 26.37 -9.15 7.68
C GLU A 353 25.32 -8.07 7.35
N ALA A 354 24.03 -8.31 7.67
CA ALA A 354 22.98 -7.32 7.44
C ALA A 354 23.10 -6.14 8.42
N VAL A 355 23.57 -5.01 7.94
CA VAL A 355 23.81 -3.78 8.70
C VAL A 355 22.67 -2.79 8.50
N ASP A 356 22.28 -2.05 9.56
CA ASP A 356 21.33 -0.95 9.44
C ASP A 356 21.79 0.08 8.38
N PHE A 357 20.81 0.60 7.61
CA PHE A 357 21.11 1.46 6.46
C PHE A 357 21.86 2.74 6.86
N ILE A 358 21.47 3.40 7.95
CA ILE A 358 22.14 4.63 8.39
C ILE A 358 23.60 4.35 8.78
N ARG A 359 23.83 3.24 9.48
CA ARG A 359 25.21 2.79 9.79
C ARG A 359 25.99 2.46 8.53
N PHE A 360 25.40 1.75 7.57
CA PHE A 360 26.04 1.42 6.32
C PHE A 360 26.42 2.68 5.54
N LYS A 361 25.47 3.61 5.37
CA LYS A 361 25.68 4.87 4.66
C LYS A 361 26.75 5.72 5.32
N ALA A 362 26.73 5.83 6.65
CA ALA A 362 27.75 6.56 7.40
C ALA A 362 29.14 5.96 7.24
N ALA A 363 29.27 4.63 7.39
CA ALA A 363 30.57 3.94 7.26
C ALA A 363 31.17 4.09 5.85
N MET A 364 30.34 4.00 4.81
CA MET A 364 30.74 4.18 3.42
C MET A 364 31.25 5.61 3.17
N LEU A 365 30.45 6.61 3.55
CA LEU A 365 30.78 8.01 3.31
C LEU A 365 31.99 8.50 4.12
N ILE A 366 32.19 8.02 5.36
CA ILE A 366 33.40 8.29 6.15
C ILE A 366 34.64 7.77 5.42
N LYS A 367 34.58 6.55 4.86
CA LYS A 367 35.68 5.95 4.15
C LYS A 367 36.06 6.70 2.87
N GLU A 368 35.08 7.25 2.14
CA GLU A 368 35.29 7.97 0.89
C GLU A 368 35.77 9.41 1.08
N THR A 369 35.51 10.01 2.24
CA THR A 369 35.74 11.45 2.49
C THR A 369 36.73 11.72 3.62
N ALA A 370 37.53 10.71 4.01
CA ALA A 370 38.43 10.80 5.15
C ALA A 370 39.42 12.00 5.08
N ASP A 371 39.88 12.37 3.87
CA ASP A 371 40.89 13.39 3.65
C ASP A 371 40.35 14.76 3.16
N ASP A 372 39.02 14.91 2.96
CA ASP A 372 38.46 16.14 2.40
C ASP A 372 37.33 16.68 3.30
N PRO A 373 37.54 17.77 4.07
CA PRO A 373 36.55 18.34 4.97
C PRO A 373 35.26 18.83 4.28
N ILE A 374 35.35 19.30 3.02
CA ILE A 374 34.19 19.79 2.29
C ILE A 374 33.31 18.60 1.90
N LYS A 375 33.88 17.60 1.30
CA LYS A 375 33.16 16.35 0.95
C LYS A 375 32.58 15.66 2.19
N ARG A 376 33.32 15.69 3.31
CA ARG A 376 32.81 15.18 4.59
C ARG A 376 31.56 15.92 5.04
N SER A 377 31.52 17.26 4.94
CA SER A 377 30.34 18.07 5.27
C SER A 377 29.14 17.75 4.35
N GLU A 378 29.37 17.59 3.05
CA GLU A 378 28.34 17.19 2.09
C GLU A 378 27.78 15.81 2.42
N SER A 379 28.63 14.86 2.76
CA SER A 379 28.26 13.50 3.14
C SER A 379 27.44 13.46 4.43
N VAL A 380 27.82 14.25 5.43
CA VAL A 380 27.03 14.41 6.67
C VAL A 380 25.66 14.97 6.36
N SER A 381 25.57 16.00 5.52
CA SER A 381 24.30 16.60 5.10
C SER A 381 23.41 15.59 4.38
N ASP A 382 23.98 14.69 3.56
CA ASP A 382 23.23 13.65 2.86
C ASP A 382 22.67 12.58 3.82
N ILE A 383 23.42 12.20 4.86
CA ILE A 383 22.93 11.30 5.91
C ILE A 383 21.80 11.97 6.71
N ILE A 384 21.97 13.25 7.07
CA ILE A 384 20.94 14.00 7.81
C ILE A 384 19.64 14.10 6.98
N ARG A 385 19.72 14.26 5.66
CA ARG A 385 18.55 14.20 4.77
C ARG A 385 17.85 12.85 4.84
N SER A 386 18.59 11.73 4.80
CA SER A 386 18.00 10.40 4.96
C SER A 386 17.33 10.22 6.33
N ILE A 387 17.91 10.78 7.40
CA ILE A 387 17.29 10.77 8.73
C ILE A 387 16.00 11.63 8.76
N ALA A 388 16.01 12.79 8.10
CA ALA A 388 14.88 13.73 8.07
C ALA A 388 13.61 13.15 7.44
N ILE A 389 13.74 12.29 6.43
CA ILE A 389 12.60 11.68 5.74
C ILE A 389 11.92 10.56 6.52
N VAL A 390 12.55 10.01 7.58
CA VAL A 390 11.95 8.96 8.43
C VAL A 390 10.70 9.51 9.14
N PRO A 391 9.51 8.89 8.98
CA PRO A 391 8.27 9.42 9.51
C PRO A 391 8.19 9.41 11.05
N ASN A 392 8.69 8.33 11.67
CA ASN A 392 8.61 8.13 13.13
C ASN A 392 9.64 8.99 13.86
N GLY A 393 9.19 9.83 14.83
CA GLY A 393 10.05 10.72 15.60
C GLY A 393 11.06 10.01 16.49
N ILE A 394 10.66 8.89 17.11
CA ILE A 394 11.54 8.08 17.98
C ILE A 394 12.66 7.44 17.16
N THR A 395 12.30 6.87 16.01
CA THR A 395 13.26 6.26 15.07
C THR A 395 14.25 7.30 14.55
N ARG A 396 13.77 8.51 14.20
CA ARG A 396 14.66 9.63 13.81
C ARG A 396 15.64 10.00 14.90
N GLN A 397 15.20 10.12 16.14
CA GLN A 397 16.07 10.43 17.28
C GLN A 397 17.11 9.34 17.51
N THR A 398 16.71 8.06 17.37
CA THR A 398 17.63 6.93 17.49
C THR A 398 18.70 6.98 16.37
N TYR A 399 18.32 7.24 15.13
CA TYR A 399 19.26 7.40 14.02
C TYR A 399 20.14 8.63 14.17
N ALA A 400 19.62 9.76 14.65
CA ALA A 400 20.42 10.96 14.93
C ALA A 400 21.50 10.68 15.97
N ARG A 401 21.16 9.97 17.06
CA ARG A 401 22.11 9.57 18.10
C ARG A 401 23.20 8.62 17.58
N GLU A 402 22.83 7.63 16.77
CA GLU A 402 23.80 6.72 16.15
C GLU A 402 24.72 7.47 15.16
N CYS A 403 24.16 8.35 14.34
CA CYS A 403 24.93 9.19 13.42
C CYS A 403 25.91 10.11 14.17
N ALA A 404 25.44 10.75 15.27
CA ALA A 404 26.25 11.60 16.14
C ALA A 404 27.50 10.86 16.63
N LYS A 405 27.35 9.63 17.11
CA LYS A 405 28.45 8.77 17.57
C LYS A 405 29.41 8.38 16.46
N LEU A 406 28.87 8.00 15.27
CA LEU A 406 29.69 7.52 14.15
C LEU A 406 30.50 8.64 13.48
N MET A 407 29.94 9.86 13.45
CA MET A 407 30.52 10.99 12.73
C MET A 407 31.26 11.97 13.63
N ASP A 408 31.18 11.78 14.96
CA ASP A 408 31.68 12.69 16.00
C ASP A 408 31.09 14.11 15.86
N ILE A 409 29.76 14.18 15.84
CA ILE A 409 28.97 15.41 15.68
C ILE A 409 27.93 15.47 16.79
N ASP A 410 27.56 16.68 17.21
CA ASP A 410 26.53 16.89 18.23
C ASP A 410 25.14 16.39 17.77
N GLU A 411 24.44 15.63 18.62
CA GLU A 411 23.09 15.07 18.34
C GLU A 411 22.07 16.20 18.07
N GLN A 412 22.15 17.31 18.80
CA GLN A 412 21.19 18.41 18.65
C GLN A 412 21.37 19.15 17.31
N LEU A 413 22.63 19.25 16.84
CA LEU A 413 22.93 19.80 15.51
C LEU A 413 22.27 18.93 14.42
N ILE A 414 22.43 17.61 14.49
CA ILE A 414 21.80 16.68 13.54
C ILE A 414 20.27 16.80 13.54
N LEU A 415 19.65 16.84 14.73
CA LEU A 415 18.20 16.97 14.85
C LEU A 415 17.69 18.33 14.33
N SER A 416 18.41 19.42 14.59
CA SER A 416 18.04 20.75 14.11
C SER A 416 18.12 20.85 12.58
N GLU A 417 19.19 20.32 11.95
CA GLU A 417 19.32 20.28 10.50
C GLU A 417 18.29 19.35 9.87
N ALA A 418 18.03 18.16 10.45
CA ALA A 418 16.97 17.28 10.00
C ALA A 418 15.59 17.95 10.03
N ALA A 419 15.30 18.77 11.04
CA ALA A 419 14.06 19.53 11.11
C ALA A 419 13.95 20.59 10.00
N LYS A 420 15.06 21.26 9.64
CA LYS A 420 15.10 22.21 8.50
C LYS A 420 14.82 21.49 7.18
N PHE A 421 15.51 20.39 6.89
CA PHE A 421 15.27 19.60 5.66
C PHE A 421 13.83 19.12 5.56
N ARG A 422 13.25 18.67 6.66
CA ARG A 422 11.85 18.24 6.70
C ARG A 422 10.88 19.38 6.37
N LYS A 423 11.13 20.58 6.91
CA LYS A 423 10.34 21.79 6.60
C LYS A 423 10.44 22.16 5.11
N GLU A 424 11.64 22.12 4.54
CA GLU A 424 11.85 22.38 3.11
C GLU A 424 11.14 21.37 2.21
N GLU A 425 11.16 20.08 2.55
CA GLU A 425 10.45 19.03 1.79
C GLU A 425 8.92 19.23 1.84
N LEU A 426 8.38 19.63 2.99
CA LEU A 426 6.96 19.95 3.13
C LEU A 426 6.56 21.15 2.25
N ILE A 427 7.39 22.19 2.18
CA ILE A 427 7.16 23.37 1.32
C ILE A 427 7.24 22.97 -0.15
N LYS A 428 8.28 22.24 -0.58
CA LYS A 428 8.42 21.76 -1.97
C LYS A 428 7.29 20.82 -2.40
N GLY A 429 6.76 20.03 -1.47
CA GLY A 429 5.58 19.18 -1.70
C GLY A 429 4.32 20.00 -1.99
N ALA A 430 4.12 21.11 -1.28
CA ALA A 430 3.01 22.03 -1.48
C ALA A 430 3.10 22.76 -2.84
N ASP A 431 4.30 23.23 -3.24
CA ASP A 431 4.52 23.92 -4.51
C ASP A 431 4.35 23.01 -5.74
N ARG A 432 4.73 21.74 -5.64
CA ARG A 432 4.52 20.75 -6.72
C ARG A 432 3.05 20.45 -6.96
N GLN A 433 2.21 20.51 -5.95
CA GLN A 433 0.75 20.32 -6.10
C GLN A 433 0.09 21.53 -6.80
N GLN A 434 0.63 22.75 -6.66
CA GLN A 434 0.11 23.93 -7.36
C GLN A 434 0.50 24.01 -8.85
N ASN A 435 1.66 23.49 -9.24
CA ASN A 435 2.14 23.54 -10.63
C ASN A 435 1.58 22.45 -11.55
N ASN A 436 0.91 21.42 -11.01
CA ASN A 436 0.25 20.37 -11.80
C ASN A 436 -1.24 20.64 -12.10
N ALA A 437 -1.75 21.83 -11.79
CA ALA A 437 -3.13 22.22 -12.07
C ALA A 437 -3.31 22.85 -13.48
N GLY A 438 -2.64 22.33 -14.49
CA GLY A 438 -2.74 22.80 -15.88
C GLY A 438 -3.10 21.68 -16.85
N THR A 439 -4.35 21.66 -17.28
CA THR A 439 -5.06 20.92 -18.34
C THR A 439 -5.83 19.66 -17.91
N PRO A 440 -7.17 19.64 -18.10
CA PRO A 440 -7.98 18.50 -17.71
C PRO A 440 -8.04 17.47 -18.84
N GLN A 441 -7.36 16.34 -18.67
CA GLN A 441 -7.72 15.13 -19.39
C GLN A 441 -8.36 14.14 -18.41
N LYS A 442 -9.66 13.88 -18.67
CA LYS A 442 -10.49 12.89 -18.00
C LYS A 442 -9.92 11.49 -18.23
N THR A 443 -9.43 10.86 -17.19
CA THR A 443 -9.54 9.40 -16.98
C THR A 443 -9.49 9.15 -15.48
N THR A 444 -10.66 8.91 -14.92
CA THR A 444 -10.90 8.51 -13.54
C THR A 444 -10.40 7.09 -13.32
N SER A 445 -9.31 6.92 -12.59
CA SER A 445 -8.97 5.64 -11.97
C SER A 445 -9.30 5.71 -10.47
N ILE A 446 -10.21 4.87 -10.04
CA ILE A 446 -10.80 4.76 -8.69
C ILE A 446 -9.78 4.34 -7.61
N ALA A 447 -8.55 4.01 -8.00
CA ALA A 447 -7.49 3.53 -7.09
C ALA A 447 -6.68 4.65 -6.39
N GLU A 448 -6.78 5.92 -6.79
CA GLU A 448 -6.00 7.01 -6.19
C GLU A 448 -6.62 7.64 -4.94
N SER A 449 -7.85 7.28 -4.59
CA SER A 449 -8.58 7.89 -3.46
C SER A 449 -8.26 7.30 -2.09
N ILE A 450 -7.50 6.22 -1.97
CA ILE A 450 -7.36 5.49 -0.69
C ILE A 450 -6.04 5.77 0.04
N ASN A 451 -5.01 6.38 -0.55
CA ASN A 451 -3.66 6.38 0.03
C ASN A 451 -2.94 7.73 0.15
N THR A 452 -3.63 8.84 0.30
CA THR A 452 -3.00 10.12 0.71
C THR A 452 -3.56 10.60 2.04
N LEU A 453 -3.26 9.87 3.10
CA LEU A 453 -3.52 10.30 4.49
C LEU A 453 -2.37 11.17 5.03
N THR A 454 -2.12 12.32 4.42
CA THR A 454 -1.83 13.52 5.17
C THR A 454 -3.17 14.07 5.64
N LEU A 455 -3.55 13.79 6.89
CA LEU A 455 -4.76 14.30 7.51
C LEU A 455 -4.80 15.82 7.31
N LYS A 456 -5.73 16.30 6.50
CA LYS A 456 -6.01 17.74 6.41
C LYS A 456 -6.44 18.22 7.79
N ALA A 457 -6.07 19.42 8.16
CA ALA A 457 -6.44 19.98 9.46
C ALA A 457 -7.99 19.92 9.62
N GLY A 458 -8.47 19.07 10.52
CA GLY A 458 -9.91 18.78 10.74
C GLY A 458 -10.37 17.37 10.38
N GLU A 459 -9.62 16.61 9.60
CA GLU A 459 -10.01 15.27 9.15
C GLU A 459 -10.06 14.24 10.30
N GLU A 460 -9.24 14.43 11.32
CA GLU A 460 -9.25 13.58 12.51
C GLU A 460 -10.56 13.71 13.30
N GLN A 461 -11.10 14.92 13.40
CA GLN A 461 -12.38 15.19 14.05
C GLN A 461 -13.56 14.72 13.20
N GLU A 462 -13.48 14.84 11.86
CA GLU A 462 -14.49 14.22 10.98
C GLU A 462 -14.52 12.71 11.17
N ARG A 463 -13.37 12.05 11.22
CA ARG A 463 -13.29 10.60 11.48
C ARG A 463 -13.88 10.23 12.84
N ALA A 464 -13.65 11.05 13.86
CA ALA A 464 -14.23 10.83 15.18
C ALA A 464 -15.76 10.94 15.14
N LEU A 465 -16.34 11.94 14.45
CA LEU A 465 -17.79 12.05 14.24
C LEU A 465 -18.36 10.84 13.50
N ILE A 466 -17.74 10.44 12.40
CA ILE A 466 -18.16 9.27 11.60
C ILE A 466 -18.07 7.98 12.43
N ARG A 467 -17.09 7.86 13.30
CA ARG A 467 -16.98 6.73 14.22
C ARG A 467 -18.20 6.65 15.14
N GLU A 468 -18.62 7.75 15.76
CA GLU A 468 -19.79 7.75 16.64
C GLU A 468 -21.07 7.44 15.86
N ILE A 469 -21.22 7.96 14.63
CA ILE A 469 -22.34 7.63 13.74
C ILE A 469 -22.39 6.13 13.43
N ILE A 470 -21.26 5.51 13.10
CA ILE A 470 -21.20 4.09 12.74
C ILE A 470 -21.34 3.18 13.97
N CYS A 471 -20.74 3.55 15.11
CA CYS A 471 -20.71 2.67 16.28
C CYS A 471 -21.99 2.72 17.14
N ALA A 472 -22.66 3.87 17.19
CA ALA A 472 -23.78 4.12 18.11
C ALA A 472 -24.86 5.05 17.53
N GLY A 473 -24.87 5.28 16.23
CA GLY A 473 -25.64 6.33 15.57
C GLY A 473 -27.15 6.25 15.75
N GLU A 474 -27.72 5.05 15.85
CA GLU A 474 -29.16 4.82 16.09
C GLU A 474 -29.56 5.02 17.56
N GLN A 475 -28.60 5.09 18.51
CA GLN A 475 -28.93 5.26 19.93
C GLN A 475 -29.59 6.61 20.17
N LYS A 476 -30.71 6.59 20.92
CA LYS A 476 -31.44 7.79 21.30
C LYS A 476 -30.88 8.32 22.61
N LEU A 477 -30.45 9.57 22.59
CA LEU A 477 -29.95 10.32 23.73
C LEU A 477 -30.72 11.62 23.89
N ARG A 478 -30.66 12.23 25.08
CA ARG A 478 -31.34 13.49 25.37
C ARG A 478 -30.38 14.65 25.13
N PHE A 479 -30.66 15.44 24.10
CA PHE A 479 -29.86 16.62 23.77
C PHE A 479 -30.60 17.90 24.10
N ALA A 480 -29.90 18.92 24.59
CA ALA A 480 -30.48 20.25 24.80
C ALA A 480 -30.63 20.98 23.46
N ASN A 481 -31.79 21.52 23.16
CA ASN A 481 -32.01 22.39 22.01
C ASN A 481 -31.52 23.83 22.28
N LYS A 482 -31.55 24.72 21.27
CA LYS A 482 -31.12 26.13 21.37
C LYS A 482 -31.95 26.95 22.39
N HIS A 483 -33.07 26.43 22.86
CA HIS A 483 -33.94 27.07 23.85
C HIS A 483 -33.79 26.47 25.25
N GLY A 484 -32.87 25.50 25.46
CA GLY A 484 -32.62 24.85 26.74
C GLY A 484 -33.60 23.71 27.07
N GLU A 485 -34.48 23.30 26.16
CA GLU A 485 -35.37 22.16 26.31
C GLU A 485 -34.61 20.88 25.86
N THR A 486 -34.87 19.76 26.56
CA THR A 486 -34.26 18.46 26.21
C THR A 486 -35.14 17.68 25.27
N GLU A 487 -34.61 17.33 24.11
CA GLU A 487 -35.26 16.48 23.11
C GLU A 487 -34.51 15.14 23.01
N GLU A 488 -35.28 14.07 22.86
CA GLU A 488 -34.72 12.73 22.62
C GLU A 488 -34.53 12.51 21.12
N LYS A 489 -33.25 12.44 20.66
CA LYS A 489 -32.87 12.25 19.27
C LYS A 489 -31.84 11.16 19.13
N SER A 490 -31.78 10.48 17.97
CA SER A 490 -30.65 9.62 17.65
C SER A 490 -29.37 10.46 17.47
N ILE A 491 -28.22 9.85 17.71
CA ILE A 491 -26.91 10.51 17.49
C ILE A 491 -26.79 10.98 16.04
N ILE A 492 -27.21 10.17 15.07
CA ILE A 492 -27.22 10.52 13.64
C ILE A 492 -28.04 11.79 13.41
N THR A 493 -29.28 11.81 13.89
CA THR A 493 -30.17 12.95 13.70
C THR A 493 -29.60 14.20 14.35
N PHE A 494 -29.10 14.09 15.57
CA PHE A 494 -28.49 15.22 16.30
C PHE A 494 -27.31 15.83 15.54
N ILE A 495 -26.34 15.01 15.12
CA ILE A 495 -25.14 15.48 14.39
C ILE A 495 -25.54 16.10 13.05
N ALA A 496 -26.42 15.45 12.28
CA ALA A 496 -26.81 15.92 10.96
C ALA A 496 -27.58 17.25 11.03
N GLU A 497 -28.56 17.39 11.95
CA GLU A 497 -29.29 18.63 12.13
C GLU A 497 -28.45 19.78 12.63
N ASP A 498 -27.48 19.51 13.54
CA ASP A 498 -26.62 20.53 14.09
C ASP A 498 -25.60 21.06 13.07
N LEU A 499 -25.04 20.18 12.22
CA LEU A 499 -24.19 20.59 11.09
C LEU A 499 -24.99 21.36 10.03
N ALA A 500 -26.21 20.90 9.71
CA ALA A 500 -27.08 21.58 8.76
C ALA A 500 -27.51 22.98 9.23
N ALA A 501 -27.77 23.15 10.55
CA ALA A 501 -28.17 24.44 11.14
C ALA A 501 -27.07 25.51 10.98
N ASP A 502 -25.80 25.12 10.94
CA ASP A 502 -24.67 26.02 10.72
C ASP A 502 -24.16 25.99 9.26
N ASN A 503 -24.90 25.32 8.36
CA ASN A 503 -24.58 25.16 6.94
C ASN A 503 -23.17 24.55 6.71
N ILE A 504 -22.74 23.64 7.60
CA ILE A 504 -21.46 22.95 7.54
C ILE A 504 -21.61 21.64 6.78
N LYS A 505 -20.77 21.43 5.75
CA LYS A 505 -20.58 20.15 5.08
C LYS A 505 -19.22 19.58 5.45
N LEU A 506 -19.13 18.27 5.60
CA LEU A 506 -17.86 17.60 5.85
C LEU A 506 -16.92 17.78 4.65
N GLN A 507 -15.62 17.94 4.93
CA GLN A 507 -14.63 18.19 3.89
C GLN A 507 -14.31 16.93 3.08
N ASN A 508 -14.42 15.75 3.71
CA ASN A 508 -14.24 14.48 3.04
C ASN A 508 -15.58 14.01 2.41
N PRO A 509 -15.66 13.87 1.07
CA PRO A 509 -16.89 13.43 0.39
C PRO A 509 -17.40 12.07 0.88
N LEU A 510 -16.51 11.16 1.28
CA LEU A 510 -16.89 9.86 1.82
C LEU A 510 -17.59 9.99 3.17
N HIS A 511 -17.06 10.84 4.05
CA HIS A 511 -17.68 11.15 5.35
C HIS A 511 -19.06 11.80 5.17
N GLN A 512 -19.20 12.75 4.24
CA GLN A 512 -20.49 13.38 3.93
C GLN A 512 -21.50 12.35 3.42
N LYS A 513 -21.08 11.44 2.54
CA LYS A 513 -21.94 10.37 2.03
C LYS A 513 -22.45 9.45 3.15
N ILE A 514 -21.59 9.10 4.12
CA ILE A 514 -21.99 8.27 5.27
C ILE A 514 -23.06 8.97 6.12
N ILE A 515 -22.90 10.27 6.42
CA ILE A 515 -23.94 11.03 7.17
C ILE A 515 -25.25 11.09 6.39
N ASP A 516 -25.20 11.42 5.10
CA ASP A 516 -26.38 11.57 4.26
C ASP A 516 -27.16 10.24 4.14
N GLU A 517 -26.47 9.11 4.04
CA GLU A 517 -27.09 7.80 4.03
C GLU A 517 -27.61 7.39 5.42
N ALA A 518 -26.83 7.60 6.47
CA ALA A 518 -27.26 7.32 7.83
C ALA A 518 -28.54 8.07 8.21
N GLN A 519 -28.67 9.34 7.79
CA GLN A 519 -29.85 10.16 8.06
C GLN A 519 -31.10 9.64 7.33
N LYS A 520 -30.96 9.04 6.15
CA LYS A 520 -32.06 8.42 5.41
C LYS A 520 -32.55 7.13 6.05
N GLU A 521 -31.60 6.34 6.58
CA GLU A 521 -31.88 4.99 7.05
C GLU A 521 -32.27 4.93 8.55
N VAL A 522 -31.93 5.93 9.36
CA VAL A 522 -32.13 5.94 10.83
C VAL A 522 -33.61 5.83 11.27
N GLY A 523 -34.53 6.13 10.39
CA GLY A 523 -35.99 5.99 10.64
C GLY A 523 -36.57 4.61 10.35
N GLN A 524 -35.79 3.70 9.76
CA GLN A 524 -36.26 2.36 9.42
C GLN A 524 -36.28 1.45 10.65
N LYS A 525 -37.29 0.54 10.67
CA LYS A 525 -37.39 -0.46 11.74
C LYS A 525 -36.21 -1.44 11.61
N ASP A 526 -35.52 -1.67 12.72
CA ASP A 526 -34.35 -2.56 12.80
C ASP A 526 -33.04 -2.03 12.16
N PHE A 527 -32.93 -0.73 11.88
CA PHE A 527 -31.70 -0.12 11.42
C PHE A 527 -30.64 -0.07 12.55
N VAL A 528 -29.52 -0.71 12.31
CA VAL A 528 -28.32 -0.64 13.15
C VAL A 528 -27.18 -0.10 12.27
N ALA A 529 -26.72 1.11 12.57
CA ALA A 529 -25.74 1.82 11.73
C ALA A 529 -24.45 1.00 11.52
N ARG A 530 -23.96 0.38 12.59
CA ARG A 530 -22.76 -0.47 12.52
C ARG A 530 -22.92 -1.60 11.51
N ASP A 531 -24.02 -2.34 11.57
CA ASP A 531 -24.25 -3.50 10.71
C ASP A 531 -24.49 -3.07 9.27
N TYR A 532 -25.20 -1.97 9.07
CA TYR A 532 -25.46 -1.37 7.76
C TYR A 532 -24.15 -0.98 7.05
N PHE A 533 -23.27 -0.22 7.71
CA PHE A 533 -22.04 0.28 7.08
C PHE A 533 -20.94 -0.77 6.96
N ILE A 534 -20.91 -1.79 7.83
CA ILE A 534 -19.96 -2.91 7.72
C ILE A 534 -20.24 -3.81 6.51
N ILE A 535 -21.50 -3.91 6.07
CA ILE A 535 -21.90 -4.71 4.90
C ILE A 535 -22.20 -3.85 3.66
N HIS A 536 -21.88 -2.56 3.72
CA HIS A 536 -22.23 -1.61 2.68
C HIS A 536 -21.63 -2.00 1.32
N PRO A 537 -22.40 -1.89 0.20
CA PRO A 537 -21.94 -2.29 -1.14
C PRO A 537 -20.81 -1.42 -1.69
N ASP A 538 -20.67 -0.18 -1.21
CA ASP A 538 -19.54 0.69 -1.53
C ASP A 538 -18.31 0.26 -0.73
N ALA A 539 -17.25 -0.13 -1.44
CA ALA A 539 -16.03 -0.68 -0.86
C ALA A 539 -15.30 0.33 0.05
N ASP A 540 -15.38 1.62 -0.24
CA ASP A 540 -14.71 2.67 0.52
C ASP A 540 -15.45 2.93 1.84
N ILE A 541 -16.79 2.95 1.82
CA ILE A 541 -17.63 3.05 3.03
C ILE A 541 -17.41 1.82 3.91
N ASN A 542 -17.44 0.62 3.34
CA ASN A 542 -17.21 -0.63 4.04
C ASN A 542 -15.82 -0.64 4.72
N ALA A 543 -14.76 -0.30 3.99
CA ALA A 543 -13.38 -0.27 4.52
C ALA A 543 -13.23 0.74 5.68
N LEU A 544 -13.82 1.93 5.55
CA LEU A 544 -13.80 2.95 6.59
C LEU A 544 -14.58 2.51 7.83
N ALA A 545 -15.79 1.95 7.64
CA ALA A 545 -16.63 1.44 8.73
C ALA A 545 -15.90 0.34 9.53
N MET A 546 -15.28 -0.61 8.83
CA MET A 546 -14.47 -1.66 9.45
C MET A 546 -13.29 -1.10 10.25
N GLN A 547 -12.59 -0.10 9.71
CA GLN A 547 -11.46 0.53 10.38
C GLN A 547 -11.89 1.26 11.66
N LEU A 548 -13.00 1.98 11.62
CA LEU A 548 -13.50 2.77 12.75
C LEU A 548 -14.11 1.91 13.86
N THR A 549 -14.80 0.84 13.51
CA THR A 549 -15.38 -0.10 14.49
C THR A 549 -14.33 -0.94 15.20
N THR A 550 -13.23 -1.31 14.52
CA THR A 550 -12.12 -2.04 15.14
C THR A 550 -11.29 -1.21 16.11
N ALA A 551 -11.23 0.11 15.93
CA ALA A 551 -10.54 1.02 16.87
C ALA A 551 -11.28 1.17 18.22
N SER A 552 -12.58 0.94 18.25
CA SER A 552 -13.46 1.12 19.41
C SER A 552 -13.26 0.09 20.54
N GLU A 553 -12.66 -1.08 20.27
CA GLU A 553 -12.53 -2.16 21.28
C GLU A 553 -11.35 -2.01 22.27
N LYS A 554 -10.61 -0.90 22.22
CA LYS A 554 -9.55 -0.60 23.21
C LYS A 554 -10.05 0.12 24.47
N LEU A 555 -11.33 0.48 24.51
CA LEU A 555 -11.93 1.10 25.69
C LEU A 555 -12.31 0.04 26.73
N THR A 556 -11.81 0.22 27.93
CA THR A 556 -11.96 -0.69 29.07
C THR A 556 -13.41 -0.80 29.53
N LYS A 557 -13.76 -1.93 30.18
CA LYS A 557 -15.09 -2.23 30.79
C LYS A 557 -15.68 -1.14 31.67
N ALA A 558 -14.93 -0.11 32.05
CA ALA A 558 -15.37 1.02 32.87
C ALA A 558 -16.19 2.07 32.11
N GLU A 559 -16.14 2.07 30.76
CA GLU A 559 -16.84 3.07 29.93
C GLU A 559 -18.25 2.63 29.46
N ILE A 560 -18.64 1.38 29.75
CA ILE A 560 -19.97 0.85 29.41
C ILE A 560 -21.07 1.31 30.38
N GLU A 561 -20.72 1.92 31.50
CA GLU A 561 -21.68 2.28 32.57
C GLU A 561 -22.35 3.67 32.47
N HIS A 562 -22.05 4.49 31.43
CA HIS A 562 -22.65 5.84 31.41
C HIS A 562 -23.18 6.27 30.02
N GLU A 563 -24.51 6.19 29.85
CA GLU A 563 -25.25 6.95 28.81
C GLU A 563 -24.88 8.44 28.82
N LYS A 564 -24.58 9.02 29.99
CA LYS A 564 -24.07 10.39 30.15
C LYS A 564 -22.70 10.60 29.50
N GLY A 565 -21.81 9.63 29.55
CA GLY A 565 -20.48 9.73 28.96
C GLY A 565 -20.51 9.75 27.42
N LEU A 566 -21.41 8.99 26.79
CA LEU A 566 -21.55 8.97 25.34
C LEU A 566 -22.11 10.28 24.80
N GLN A 567 -23.14 10.83 25.46
CA GLN A 567 -23.72 12.13 25.12
C GLN A 567 -22.68 13.25 25.19
N GLU A 568 -21.93 13.32 26.28
CA GLU A 568 -20.87 14.33 26.47
C GLU A 568 -19.78 14.18 25.42
N THR A 569 -19.41 12.94 25.08
CA THR A 569 -18.41 12.63 24.05
C THR A 569 -18.87 13.12 22.67
N VAL A 570 -20.08 12.80 22.25
CA VAL A 570 -20.64 13.21 20.95
C VAL A 570 -20.69 14.74 20.84
N VAL A 571 -21.21 15.42 21.88
CA VAL A 571 -21.29 16.88 21.91
C VAL A 571 -19.89 17.50 21.86
N HIS A 572 -18.93 16.97 22.63
CA HIS A 572 -17.56 17.47 22.64
C HIS A 572 -16.87 17.35 21.28
N ILE A 573 -16.94 16.18 20.63
CA ILE A 573 -16.37 15.94 19.30
C ILE A 573 -16.98 16.89 18.27
N LEU A 574 -18.31 17.09 18.30
CA LEU A 574 -19.02 17.98 17.40
C LEU A 574 -18.59 19.45 17.58
N LEU A 575 -18.48 19.92 18.82
CA LEU A 575 -18.03 21.28 19.14
C LEU A 575 -16.56 21.49 18.73
N GLU A 576 -15.68 20.50 18.96
CA GLU A 576 -14.29 20.57 18.55
C GLU A 576 -14.15 20.62 17.01
N TYR A 577 -14.93 19.81 16.28
CA TYR A 577 -14.99 19.85 14.83
C TYR A 577 -15.43 21.23 14.31
N LYS A 578 -16.53 21.79 14.83
CA LYS A 578 -17.01 23.13 14.47
C LYS A 578 -15.98 24.22 14.75
N TYR A 579 -15.35 24.16 15.92
CA TYR A 579 -14.30 25.12 16.28
C TYR A 579 -13.15 25.10 15.27
N ARG A 580 -12.68 23.93 14.88
CA ARG A 580 -11.61 23.81 13.86
C ARG A 580 -12.07 24.21 12.46
N PHE A 581 -13.29 23.89 12.10
CA PHE A 581 -13.90 24.30 10.84
C PHE A 581 -13.92 25.82 10.71
N PHE A 582 -14.51 26.54 11.67
CA PHE A 582 -14.57 27.99 11.62
C PHE A 582 -13.21 28.66 11.73
N LYS A 583 -12.27 28.08 12.47
CA LYS A 583 -10.89 28.57 12.53
C LYS A 583 -10.20 28.49 11.18
N ASN A 584 -10.40 27.40 10.42
CA ASN A 584 -9.85 27.27 9.08
C ASN A 584 -10.52 28.21 8.07
N GLU A 585 -11.84 28.39 8.14
CA GLU A 585 -12.56 29.33 7.30
C GLU A 585 -12.12 30.78 7.58
N LEU A 586 -11.94 31.14 8.84
CA LEU A 586 -11.46 32.47 9.23
C LEU A 586 -10.07 32.75 8.65
N LYS A 587 -9.16 31.76 8.69
CA LYS A 587 -7.84 31.89 8.08
C LYS A 587 -7.91 32.09 6.55
N LYS A 588 -8.82 31.38 5.86
CA LYS A 588 -9.03 31.56 4.41
C LYS A 588 -9.54 32.97 4.11
N ILE A 589 -10.46 33.50 4.91
CA ILE A 589 -10.97 34.86 4.78
C ILE A 589 -9.83 35.87 4.97
N GLU A 590 -8.96 35.71 5.96
CA GLU A 590 -7.80 36.56 6.20
C GLU A 590 -6.82 36.57 5.02
N GLU A 591 -6.53 35.40 4.45
CA GLU A 591 -5.68 35.25 3.26
C GLU A 591 -6.30 35.93 2.03
N GLU A 592 -7.61 35.81 1.84
CA GLU A 592 -8.34 36.43 0.73
C GLU A 592 -8.45 37.95 0.90
N MET A 593 -8.73 38.43 2.11
CA MET A 593 -8.69 39.87 2.44
C MET A 593 -7.32 40.48 2.14
N THR A 594 -6.24 39.75 2.46
CA THR A 594 -4.88 40.23 2.16
C THR A 594 -4.65 40.39 0.65
N LYS A 595 -5.14 39.47 -0.16
CA LYS A 595 -5.06 39.52 -1.64
C LYS A 595 -5.89 40.66 -2.19
N LEU A 596 -7.11 40.86 -1.71
CA LEU A 596 -7.99 41.96 -2.15
C LEU A 596 -7.45 43.31 -1.75
N MET A 597 -6.85 43.46 -0.58
CA MET A 597 -6.16 44.71 -0.18
C MET A 597 -4.98 45.03 -1.12
N GLN A 598 -4.18 44.02 -1.50
CA GLN A 598 -3.11 44.20 -2.48
C GLN A 598 -3.64 44.61 -3.87
N ALA A 599 -4.81 44.06 -4.26
CA ALA A 599 -5.49 44.40 -5.51
C ALA A 599 -6.29 45.70 -5.46
N LYS A 600 -6.36 46.40 -4.30
CA LYS A 600 -7.15 47.60 -4.04
C LYS A 600 -8.66 47.44 -4.25
N ASP A 601 -9.18 46.26 -4.09
CA ASP A 601 -10.62 45.96 -4.17
C ASP A 601 -11.25 46.10 -2.78
N TYR A 602 -11.59 47.32 -2.42
CA TYR A 602 -12.09 47.65 -1.09
C TYR A 602 -13.56 47.23 -0.85
N GLU A 603 -14.36 47.11 -1.92
CA GLU A 603 -15.77 46.70 -1.80
C GLU A 603 -15.91 45.23 -1.41
N ASN A 604 -15.21 44.33 -2.09
CA ASN A 604 -15.20 42.92 -1.76
C ASN A 604 -14.50 42.66 -0.42
N CYS A 605 -13.45 43.45 -0.10
CA CYS A 605 -12.79 43.37 1.21
C CYS A 605 -13.74 43.69 2.37
N ARG A 606 -14.66 44.64 2.20
CA ARG A 606 -15.65 45.02 3.24
C ARG A 606 -16.64 43.89 3.54
N ASN A 607 -17.10 43.19 2.50
CA ASN A 607 -17.99 42.03 2.66
C ASN A 607 -17.32 40.90 3.44
N LEU A 608 -16.03 40.62 3.16
CA LEU A 608 -15.25 39.63 3.89
C LEU A 608 -14.96 40.06 5.34
N MET A 609 -14.82 41.36 5.62
CA MET A 609 -14.71 41.84 7.01
C MET A 609 -15.94 41.56 7.86
N GLU A 610 -17.14 41.65 7.27
CA GLU A 610 -18.38 41.29 7.98
C GLU A 610 -18.43 39.80 8.28
N GLN A 611 -18.09 38.95 7.31
CA GLN A 611 -17.99 37.51 7.51
C GLN A 611 -16.93 37.13 8.55
N HIS A 612 -15.76 37.77 8.51
CA HIS A 612 -14.70 37.59 9.48
C HIS A 612 -15.19 37.86 10.91
N LYS A 613 -15.93 38.97 11.11
CA LYS A 613 -16.48 39.32 12.42
C LYS A 613 -17.46 38.26 12.93
N ILE A 614 -18.37 37.78 12.09
CA ILE A 614 -19.35 36.74 12.43
C ILE A 614 -18.62 35.44 12.84
N TYR A 615 -17.65 35.01 12.05
CA TYR A 615 -16.90 33.78 12.36
C TYR A 615 -16.02 33.90 13.60
N ALA A 616 -15.46 35.07 13.87
CA ALA A 616 -14.71 35.34 15.11
C ALA A 616 -15.61 35.29 16.35
N GLU A 617 -16.85 35.79 16.27
CA GLU A 617 -17.82 35.69 17.38
C GLU A 617 -18.25 34.23 17.62
N ILE A 618 -18.49 33.44 16.56
CA ILE A 618 -18.79 32.02 16.64
C ILE A 618 -17.62 31.25 17.30
N LEU A 619 -16.40 31.50 16.87
CA LEU A 619 -15.20 30.88 17.46
C LEU A 619 -15.04 31.20 18.95
N LYS A 620 -15.32 32.43 19.35
CA LYS A 620 -15.27 32.82 20.76
C LYS A 620 -16.32 32.07 21.58
N SER A 621 -17.53 31.91 21.05
CA SER A 621 -18.59 31.14 21.68
C SER A 621 -18.24 29.65 21.82
N LEU A 622 -17.77 29.04 20.73
CA LEU A 622 -17.35 27.64 20.71
C LEU A 622 -16.15 27.39 21.63
N GLY A 623 -15.16 28.30 21.69
CA GLY A 623 -14.00 28.19 22.58
C GLY A 623 -14.39 28.19 24.06
N ASN A 624 -15.40 28.94 24.44
CA ASN A 624 -15.95 28.91 25.80
C ASN A 624 -16.68 27.60 26.12
N ALA A 625 -17.34 27.01 25.13
CA ALA A 625 -18.08 25.75 25.27
C ALA A 625 -17.15 24.52 25.32
N VAL A 626 -16.03 24.54 24.64
CA VAL A 626 -15.02 23.44 24.63
C VAL A 626 -14.14 23.46 25.91
N GLY A 627 -14.34 24.41 26.85
CA GLY A 627 -13.69 24.40 28.16
C GLY A 627 -12.29 24.98 28.16
N GLY A 628 -12.10 26.16 27.57
CA GLY A 628 -10.98 27.06 27.90
C GLY A 628 -9.57 26.58 27.61
N ILE A 629 -9.35 25.64 26.71
CA ILE A 629 -8.01 25.34 26.20
C ILE A 629 -7.60 26.50 25.29
N VAL A 630 -6.96 27.50 25.89
CA VAL A 630 -6.29 28.60 25.19
C VAL A 630 -5.08 28.01 24.47
N ILE A 631 -5.23 27.67 23.21
CA ILE A 631 -4.09 27.48 22.31
C ILE A 631 -3.63 28.89 21.94
N GLN A 632 -2.48 29.32 22.49
CA GLN A 632 -1.86 30.58 22.13
C GLN A 632 -1.63 30.64 20.60
N PRO A 633 -1.84 31.79 19.96
CA PRO A 633 -1.52 31.97 18.55
C PRO A 633 0.01 31.95 18.37
N PHE A 634 0.47 31.09 17.45
CA PHE A 634 1.82 31.17 16.88
C PHE A 634 1.78 31.94 15.58
#